data_cc237fa931f375370a537f6e05e5b45d
#
_entry.id   cc237fa931f375370a537f6e05e5b45d
#
_cell.length_a   1.000
_cell.length_b   1.000
_cell.length_c   1.000
_cell.angle_alpha   90.00
_cell.angle_beta   90.00
_cell.angle_gamma   90.00
#
_symmetry.space_group_name_H-M   'P 1'
#
loop_
_entity.id
_entity.type
_entity.pdbx_description
1 polymer ?
#
loop_
_entity_poly.entity_id
_entity_poly.type
_entity_poly.pdbx_seq_one_letter_code
_entity_poly.pdbx_strand_id
1 'polypeptide(L)'
;TSPLQRQDPDTQEEKKQEMLSRIMGKLKSGKKLSAKELDFLRRTDPILYAHALRVQRMAEALKQQLSHAKSKQEANDMITSAIAGVSDKDPDKEYLLAAYNEVSKNFHKSPAYQRLPNTPEDAKKRKTNNPNAHFSDDEDTNDDTDDLLSWTPLQEIIDAAPTLECQG
;
A
#
# COMPACT_ATOMS: atom_id res chain seq x y z
N THR A 1 9.67 -46.79 10.83
CA THR A 1 10.51 -46.08 10.16
C THR A 1 10.17 -45.66 8.78
N SER A 2 9.44 -44.76 8.68
CA SER A 2 9.17 -44.29 7.39
C SER A 2 9.92 -43.00 7.18
N PRO A 3 11.01 -43.09 6.49
CA PRO A 3 11.81 -41.88 6.26
C PRO A 3 11.00 -40.85 5.51
N LEU A 4 10.00 -41.25 4.83
CA LEU A 4 9.20 -40.33 4.07
C LEU A 4 8.40 -39.39 4.95
N GLN A 5 8.11 -39.81 6.15
CA GLN A 5 7.33 -38.96 7.04
C GLN A 5 8.18 -38.03 7.85
N ARG A 6 9.45 -38.27 7.81
CA ARG A 6 10.36 -37.45 8.55
C ARG A 6 11.07 -36.57 7.59
N GLN A 7 11.06 -35.29 7.82
CA GLN A 7 11.83 -34.42 7.00
C GLN A 7 13.19 -34.24 7.64
N ASP A 8 14.21 -34.43 6.83
CA ASP A 8 15.56 -34.19 7.30
C ASP A 8 15.72 -32.76 7.70
N PRO A 9 16.52 -32.46 8.72
CA PRO A 9 16.80 -31.09 9.08
C PRO A 9 17.35 -30.29 7.90
N ASP A 10 18.16 -30.93 7.07
CA ASP A 10 18.70 -30.25 5.90
C ASP A 10 17.60 -29.86 4.92
N THR A 11 16.64 -30.76 4.72
CA THR A 11 15.53 -30.46 3.82
C THR A 11 14.69 -29.32 4.34
N GLN A 12 14.44 -29.31 5.65
CA GLN A 12 13.68 -28.23 6.24
C GLN A 12 14.42 -26.92 6.15
N GLU A 13 15.72 -26.98 6.35
CA GLU A 13 16.54 -25.78 6.23
C GLU A 13 16.53 -25.25 4.80
N GLU A 14 16.59 -26.13 3.82
CA GLU A 14 16.51 -25.75 2.43
C GLU A 14 15.19 -25.06 2.12
N LYS A 15 14.10 -25.60 2.66
CA LYS A 15 12.79 -25.01 2.45
C LYS A 15 12.71 -23.63 3.07
N LYS A 16 13.30 -23.45 4.23
CA LYS A 16 13.36 -22.15 4.87
C LYS A 16 14.15 -21.17 4.02
N GLN A 17 15.29 -21.62 3.48
CA GLN A 17 16.10 -20.79 2.63
C GLN A 17 15.34 -20.38 1.37
N GLU A 18 14.61 -21.31 0.80
CA GLU A 18 13.82 -21.01 -0.38
C GLU A 18 12.74 -19.99 -0.09
N MET A 19 12.06 -20.18 1.03
CA MET A 19 11.00 -19.24 1.42
C MET A 19 11.59 -17.86 1.65
N LEU A 20 12.69 -17.79 2.37
CA LEU A 20 13.36 -16.54 2.65
C LEU A 20 13.82 -15.87 1.35
N SER A 21 14.38 -16.66 0.46
CA SER A 21 14.83 -16.15 -0.82
C SER A 21 13.66 -15.54 -1.62
N ARG A 22 12.53 -16.24 -1.62
CA ARG A 22 11.35 -15.74 -2.30
C ARG A 22 10.86 -14.43 -1.69
N ILE A 23 10.85 -14.38 -0.37
CA ILE A 23 10.43 -13.17 0.33
C ILE A 23 11.35 -12.00 0.00
N MET A 24 12.65 -12.24 0.04
CA MET A 24 13.62 -11.21 -0.28
C MET A 24 13.44 -10.72 -1.71
N GLY A 25 13.19 -11.64 -2.63
CA GLY A 25 12.94 -11.27 -4.01
C GLY A 25 11.72 -10.38 -4.15
N LYS A 26 10.66 -10.70 -3.42
CA LYS A 26 9.47 -9.87 -3.45
C LYS A 26 9.72 -8.49 -2.87
N LEU A 27 10.43 -8.43 -1.74
CA LEU A 27 10.74 -7.15 -1.13
C LEU A 27 11.57 -6.28 -2.06
N LYS A 28 12.56 -6.88 -2.72
CA LYS A 28 13.41 -6.13 -3.63
C LYS A 28 12.67 -5.65 -4.88
N SER A 29 11.63 -6.36 -5.27
CA SER A 29 10.85 -5.97 -6.43
C SER A 29 9.60 -5.18 -6.07
N GLY A 30 9.41 -4.90 -4.79
CA GLY A 30 8.28 -4.09 -4.35
C GLY A 30 6.96 -4.82 -4.29
N LYS A 31 6.98 -6.13 -4.38
CA LYS A 31 5.76 -6.89 -4.38
C LYS A 31 5.28 -7.17 -2.97
N LYS A 32 3.97 -7.35 -2.85
CA LYS A 32 3.36 -7.58 -1.56
C LYS A 32 3.59 -9.02 -1.12
N LEU A 33 3.86 -9.20 0.17
CA LEU A 33 4.00 -10.52 0.74
C LEU A 33 2.64 -11.09 1.07
N SER A 34 2.53 -12.41 0.93
CA SER A 34 1.31 -13.10 1.31
C SER A 34 1.24 -13.26 2.82
N ALA A 35 0.05 -13.60 3.31
CA ALA A 35 -0.13 -13.83 4.73
C ALA A 35 0.78 -14.95 5.23
N LYS A 36 0.96 -15.97 4.39
CA LYS A 36 1.81 -17.08 4.75
C LYS A 36 3.26 -16.66 4.86
N GLU A 37 3.69 -15.82 3.93
CA GLU A 37 5.07 -15.31 3.95
C GLU A 37 5.29 -14.41 5.16
N LEU A 38 4.33 -13.58 5.47
CA LEU A 38 4.43 -12.72 6.64
C LEU A 38 4.48 -13.53 7.92
N ASP A 39 3.65 -14.57 8.00
CA ASP A 39 3.66 -15.43 9.18
C ASP A 39 5.01 -16.15 9.32
N PHE A 40 5.56 -16.58 8.21
CA PHE A 40 6.88 -17.20 8.22
C PHE A 40 7.93 -16.24 8.79
N LEU A 41 7.92 -14.99 8.33
CA LEU A 41 8.86 -14.00 8.84
C LEU A 41 8.64 -13.72 10.31
N ARG A 42 7.39 -13.60 10.70
CA ARG A 42 7.07 -13.31 12.10
C ARG A 42 7.70 -14.35 13.03
N ARG A 43 7.70 -15.59 12.58
CA ARG A 43 8.23 -16.69 13.39
C ARG A 43 9.73 -16.86 13.28
N THR A 44 10.30 -16.55 12.13
CA THR A 44 11.71 -16.87 11.89
C THR A 44 12.63 -15.64 11.93
N ASP A 45 12.12 -14.47 11.58
CA ASP A 45 12.93 -13.25 11.56
C ASP A 45 12.04 -12.07 11.87
N PRO A 46 11.78 -11.86 13.18
CA PRO A 46 10.87 -10.79 13.58
C PRO A 46 11.34 -9.40 13.17
N ILE A 47 12.64 -9.19 13.05
CA ILE A 47 13.16 -7.90 12.67
C ILE A 47 12.83 -7.62 11.21
N LEU A 48 13.09 -8.59 10.34
CA LEU A 48 12.73 -8.44 8.94
C LEU A 48 11.22 -8.34 8.78
N TYR A 49 10.48 -9.05 9.60
CA TYR A 49 9.03 -8.96 9.60
C TYR A 49 8.57 -7.53 9.86
N ALA A 50 9.17 -6.87 10.84
CA ALA A 50 8.82 -5.50 11.16
C ALA A 50 9.12 -4.56 10.00
N HIS A 51 10.27 -4.76 9.36
CA HIS A 51 10.64 -3.95 8.20
C HIS A 51 9.66 -4.19 7.04
N ALA A 52 9.32 -5.43 6.79
CA ALA A 52 8.38 -5.75 5.71
C ALA A 52 7.02 -5.12 5.97
N LEU A 53 6.53 -5.17 7.20
CA LEU A 53 5.27 -4.55 7.54
C LEU A 53 5.32 -3.04 7.33
N ARG A 54 6.41 -2.42 7.74
CA ARG A 54 6.54 -0.98 7.56
C ARG A 54 6.45 -0.61 6.10
N VAL A 55 7.19 -1.34 5.26
CA VAL A 55 7.19 -1.08 3.83
C VAL A 55 5.79 -1.25 3.25
N GLN A 56 5.10 -2.31 3.65
CA GLN A 56 3.76 -2.55 3.14
C GLN A 56 2.77 -1.47 3.57
N ARG A 57 2.89 -1.00 4.80
CA ARG A 57 2.01 0.06 5.29
C ARG A 57 2.23 1.34 4.51
N MET A 58 3.49 1.68 4.25
CA MET A 58 3.79 2.91 3.54
C MET A 58 3.35 2.81 2.08
N ALA A 59 3.53 1.65 1.47
CA ALA A 59 3.05 1.44 0.11
C ALA A 59 1.54 1.53 0.05
N GLU A 60 0.86 0.96 1.02
CA GLU A 60 -0.59 1.00 1.07
C GLU A 60 -1.07 2.43 1.28
N ALA A 61 -0.35 3.21 2.08
CA ALA A 61 -0.71 4.61 2.29
C ALA A 61 -0.65 5.39 0.97
N LEU A 62 0.40 5.16 0.18
CA LEU A 62 0.48 5.81 -1.12
C LEU A 62 -0.67 5.37 -2.02
N LYS A 63 -0.98 4.09 -2.01
CA LYS A 63 -2.06 3.57 -2.81
C LYS A 63 -3.38 4.25 -2.44
N GLN A 64 -3.62 4.43 -1.15
CA GLN A 64 -4.82 5.10 -0.68
C GLN A 64 -4.85 6.56 -1.12
N GLN A 65 -3.72 7.24 -1.03
CA GLN A 65 -3.66 8.62 -1.49
C GLN A 65 -4.00 8.71 -2.97
N LEU A 66 -3.47 7.79 -3.76
CA LEU A 66 -3.72 7.81 -5.19
C LEU A 66 -5.19 7.60 -5.51
N SER A 67 -5.90 6.88 -4.68
CA SER A 67 -7.32 6.66 -4.92
C SER A 67 -8.12 7.95 -4.81
N HIS A 68 -7.55 8.98 -4.20
CA HIS A 68 -8.21 10.27 -4.04
C HIS A 68 -7.67 11.34 -5.00
N ALA A 69 -6.74 10.97 -5.85
CA ALA A 69 -6.18 11.93 -6.81
C ALA A 69 -7.28 12.37 -7.78
N LYS A 70 -7.29 13.64 -8.11
CA LYS A 70 -8.33 14.21 -8.96
C LYS A 70 -7.85 14.47 -10.37
N SER A 71 -6.58 14.28 -10.64
CA SER A 71 -6.01 14.41 -11.97
C SER A 71 -4.80 13.52 -12.08
N LYS A 72 -4.39 13.25 -13.32
CA LYS A 72 -3.17 12.47 -13.54
C LYS A 72 -1.96 13.21 -13.01
N GLN A 73 -1.95 14.53 -13.17
CA GLN A 73 -0.86 15.33 -12.66
C GLN A 73 -0.76 15.21 -11.15
N GLU A 74 -1.89 15.33 -10.47
CA GLU A 74 -1.90 15.21 -9.02
C GLU A 74 -1.40 13.85 -8.58
N ALA A 75 -1.85 12.79 -9.25
CA ALA A 75 -1.41 11.44 -8.90
C ALA A 75 0.09 11.30 -9.05
N ASN A 76 0.62 11.81 -10.16
CA ASN A 76 2.06 11.71 -10.40
C ASN A 76 2.86 12.55 -9.41
N ASP A 77 2.31 13.68 -8.98
CA ASP A 77 2.96 14.48 -7.94
C ASP A 77 3.00 13.73 -6.62
N MET A 78 1.93 13.01 -6.29
CA MET A 78 1.91 12.19 -5.08
C MET A 78 2.99 11.13 -5.11
N ILE A 79 3.14 10.47 -6.25
CA ILE A 79 4.16 9.44 -6.40
C ILE A 79 5.55 10.04 -6.27
N THR A 80 5.79 11.13 -6.97
CA THR A 80 7.08 11.79 -6.92
C THR A 80 7.42 12.23 -5.51
N SER A 81 6.45 12.79 -4.80
CA SER A 81 6.65 13.22 -3.42
C SER A 81 6.96 12.07 -2.50
N ALA A 82 6.26 10.95 -2.68
CA ALA A 82 6.51 9.78 -1.85
C ALA A 82 7.94 9.29 -2.04
N ILE A 83 8.36 9.20 -3.30
CA ILE A 83 9.71 8.73 -3.61
C ILE A 83 10.75 9.70 -3.08
N ALA A 84 10.54 10.99 -3.29
CA ALA A 84 11.47 12.01 -2.83
C ALA A 84 11.56 12.04 -1.31
N GLY A 85 10.50 11.62 -0.63
CA GLY A 85 10.47 11.64 0.82
C GLY A 85 11.23 10.52 1.49
N VAL A 86 11.71 9.54 0.72
CA VAL A 86 12.47 8.44 1.31
C VAL A 86 13.87 8.93 1.59
N SER A 87 14.27 8.86 2.87
CA SER A 87 15.58 9.31 3.27
C SER A 87 16.66 8.38 2.75
N ASP A 88 17.81 8.96 2.39
CA ASP A 88 18.93 8.14 1.98
C ASP A 88 19.43 7.27 3.12
N LYS A 89 19.13 7.67 4.34
CA LYS A 89 19.55 6.93 5.52
C LYS A 89 18.51 5.96 6.02
N ASP A 90 17.37 5.89 5.34
CA ASP A 90 16.30 4.97 5.74
C ASP A 90 16.78 3.54 5.55
N PRO A 91 16.71 2.70 6.60
CA PRO A 91 17.16 1.31 6.45
C PRO A 91 16.35 0.53 5.43
N ASP A 92 15.14 0.97 5.14
CA ASP A 92 14.27 0.29 4.18
C ASP A 92 14.22 1.01 2.84
N LYS A 93 15.16 1.92 2.59
CA LYS A 93 15.10 2.74 1.39
C LYS A 93 14.89 1.93 0.12
N GLU A 94 15.68 0.90 -0.06
CA GLU A 94 15.60 0.10 -1.28
C GLU A 94 14.22 -0.54 -1.42
N TYR A 95 13.72 -1.09 -0.34
CA TYR A 95 12.42 -1.74 -0.36
C TYR A 95 11.29 -0.73 -0.56
N LEU A 96 11.42 0.43 0.07
CA LEU A 96 10.40 1.47 -0.07
C LEU A 96 10.33 1.99 -1.51
N LEU A 97 11.48 2.25 -2.10
CA LEU A 97 11.50 2.72 -3.48
C LEU A 97 10.91 1.68 -4.42
N ALA A 98 11.25 0.42 -4.20
CA ALA A 98 10.70 -0.65 -5.03
C ALA A 98 9.19 -0.74 -4.85
N ALA A 99 8.71 -0.64 -3.61
CA ALA A 99 7.29 -0.73 -3.34
C ALA A 99 6.52 0.44 -3.95
N TYR A 100 7.06 1.65 -3.82
CA TYR A 100 6.41 2.82 -4.42
C TYR A 100 6.38 2.72 -5.94
N ASN A 101 7.45 2.22 -6.54
CA ASN A 101 7.48 2.02 -7.98
C ASN A 101 6.44 1.00 -8.42
N GLU A 102 6.26 -0.04 -7.64
CA GLU A 102 5.27 -1.05 -7.95
C GLU A 102 3.85 -0.49 -7.83
N VAL A 103 3.60 0.30 -6.79
CA VAL A 103 2.31 0.96 -6.63
C VAL A 103 2.05 1.89 -7.82
N SER A 104 3.07 2.67 -8.20
CA SER A 104 2.96 3.59 -9.33
C SER A 104 2.63 2.84 -10.61
N LYS A 105 3.37 1.79 -10.88
CA LYS A 105 3.19 1.00 -12.08
C LYS A 105 1.78 0.43 -12.15
N ASN A 106 1.31 -0.13 -11.06
CA ASN A 106 -0.02 -0.73 -11.04
C ASN A 106 -1.10 0.33 -11.16
N PHE A 107 -0.90 1.47 -10.52
CA PHE A 107 -1.89 2.53 -10.60
C PHE A 107 -1.99 3.08 -12.02
N HIS A 108 -0.86 3.29 -12.68
CA HIS A 108 -0.87 3.80 -14.05
C HIS A 108 -1.60 2.87 -15.01
N LYS A 109 -1.63 1.60 -14.71
CA LYS A 109 -2.34 0.62 -15.54
C LYS A 109 -3.81 0.52 -15.19
N SER A 110 -4.23 1.12 -14.09
CA SER A 110 -5.59 0.93 -13.60
C SER A 110 -6.58 1.77 -14.37
N PRO A 111 -7.84 1.31 -14.45
CA PRO A 111 -8.89 2.12 -15.07
C PRO A 111 -9.10 3.44 -14.36
N ALA A 112 -8.87 3.46 -13.04
CA ALA A 112 -9.03 4.68 -12.28
C ALA A 112 -8.11 5.78 -12.78
N TYR A 113 -6.85 5.44 -13.07
CA TYR A 113 -5.91 6.42 -13.62
C TYR A 113 -6.34 6.86 -15.01
N GLN A 114 -6.73 5.90 -15.83
CA GLN A 114 -7.11 6.21 -17.22
C GLN A 114 -8.27 7.18 -17.29
N ARG A 115 -9.16 7.12 -16.32
CA ARG A 115 -10.34 7.99 -16.31
C ARG A 115 -10.06 9.37 -15.75
N LEU A 116 -8.91 9.58 -15.14
CA LEU A 116 -8.60 10.87 -14.56
C LEU A 116 -8.36 11.92 -15.65
N PRO A 117 -8.78 13.15 -15.41
CA PRO A 117 -8.37 14.25 -16.30
C PRO A 117 -6.87 14.48 -16.16
N ASN A 118 -6.29 15.10 -17.16
CA ASN A 118 -4.83 15.26 -17.16
C ASN A 118 -4.34 16.25 -16.11
N THR A 119 -5.05 17.35 -15.94
CA THR A 119 -4.61 18.41 -15.03
C THR A 119 -5.73 18.80 -14.09
N PRO A 120 -5.40 19.51 -12.99
CA PRO A 120 -6.44 20.00 -12.10
C PRO A 120 -7.40 20.95 -12.79
N GLU A 121 -6.90 21.72 -13.77
CA GLU A 121 -7.76 22.62 -14.53
C GLU A 121 -8.78 21.84 -15.35
N ASP A 122 -8.35 20.73 -15.93
CA ASP A 122 -9.27 19.89 -16.69
C ASP A 122 -10.33 19.29 -15.78
N ALA A 123 -9.96 18.96 -14.56
CA ALA A 123 -10.91 18.44 -13.59
C ALA A 123 -11.99 19.48 -13.30
N LYS A 124 -11.59 20.73 -13.13
CA LYS A 124 -12.54 21.81 -12.90
C LYS A 124 -13.43 22.03 -14.08
N LYS A 125 -12.89 21.93 -15.29
CA LYS A 125 -13.69 22.13 -16.50
C LYS A 125 -14.76 21.07 -16.60
N ARG A 126 -14.44 19.83 -16.29
CA ARG A 126 -15.44 18.77 -16.32
C ARG A 126 -16.58 19.05 -15.38
N LYS A 127 -16.25 19.57 -14.21
CA LYS A 127 -17.23 19.87 -13.21
C LYS A 127 -18.16 20.97 -13.66
N THR A 128 -17.61 22.04 -14.25
CA THR A 128 -18.42 23.18 -14.65
C THR A 128 -19.27 22.89 -15.88
N ASN A 129 -18.85 21.97 -16.72
CA ASN A 129 -19.57 21.69 -17.97
C ASN A 129 -20.71 20.70 -17.79
N ASN A 130 -20.88 20.16 -16.63
CA ASN A 130 -21.94 19.19 -16.37
C ASN A 130 -23.06 19.87 -15.62
N PRO A 131 -24.23 20.00 -16.23
CA PRO A 131 -25.36 20.64 -15.52
C PRO A 131 -25.69 19.97 -14.20
N ASN A 132 -25.55 18.67 -14.14
CA ASN A 132 -25.78 17.95 -12.91
C ASN A 132 -24.70 18.23 -11.91
N ALA A 133 -23.54 18.60 -12.38
CA ALA A 133 -22.44 18.93 -11.50
C ALA A 133 -22.77 20.14 -10.64
N HIS A 134 -23.66 20.99 -11.15
CA HIS A 134 -24.06 22.15 -10.38
C HIS A 134 -24.74 21.73 -9.09
N PHE A 135 -25.60 20.72 -9.18
CA PHE A 135 -26.20 20.16 -7.99
C PHE A 135 -25.17 19.37 -7.21
N SER A 136 -24.35 18.68 -7.97
CA SER A 136 -23.32 17.88 -7.34
C SER A 136 -22.36 18.75 -6.54
N ASP A 137 -22.18 19.99 -6.97
CA ASP A 137 -21.30 20.88 -6.24
C ASP A 137 -21.74 21.05 -4.81
N ASP A 138 -23.05 21.17 -4.61
CA ASP A 138 -23.55 21.27 -3.25
C ASP A 138 -23.33 19.98 -2.50
N GLU A 139 -23.52 18.90 -3.21
CA GLU A 139 -23.29 17.61 -2.59
C GLU A 139 -21.82 17.31 -2.42
N ASP A 140 -21.03 17.84 -3.33
CA ASP A 140 -19.61 17.67 -3.19
C ASP A 140 -19.10 18.17 -1.87
N THR A 141 -19.68 19.25 -1.40
CA THR A 141 -19.34 19.77 -0.09
C THR A 141 -19.62 18.72 0.98
N ASN A 142 -20.74 18.05 0.83
CA ASN A 142 -21.07 16.99 1.76
C ASN A 142 -20.16 15.81 1.57
N ASP A 143 -19.83 15.54 0.32
CA ASP A 143 -18.94 14.42 0.04
C ASP A 143 -17.58 14.65 0.67
N ASP A 144 -17.11 15.88 0.62
CA ASP A 144 -15.85 16.18 1.28
C ASP A 144 -15.92 15.85 2.75
N THR A 145 -17.05 16.17 3.35
CA THR A 145 -17.26 15.82 4.74
C THR A 145 -17.28 14.31 4.91
N ASP A 146 -17.92 13.64 3.99
CA ASP A 146 -17.96 12.19 4.04
C ASP A 146 -16.56 11.61 3.89
N ASP A 147 -15.76 12.20 3.02
CA ASP A 147 -14.41 11.75 2.86
C ASP A 147 -13.63 11.86 4.16
N LEU A 148 -13.84 12.94 4.86
CA LEU A 148 -13.21 13.10 6.15
C LEU A 148 -13.69 12.03 7.11
N LEU A 149 -14.97 11.70 7.02
CA LEU A 149 -15.50 10.64 7.83
C LEU A 149 -14.94 9.30 7.44
N SER A 150 -14.64 9.14 6.16
CA SER A 150 -14.02 7.91 5.71
C SER A 150 -12.67 7.70 6.36
N TRP A 151 -11.98 8.76 6.59
CA TRP A 151 -10.72 8.69 7.31
C TRP A 151 -10.92 8.17 8.71
N THR A 152 -11.96 8.65 9.34
CA THR A 152 -12.26 8.27 10.71
C THR A 152 -12.39 6.77 10.89
N PRO A 153 -13.10 6.07 10.00
CA PRO A 153 -13.19 4.63 10.16
C PRO A 153 -11.84 3.94 10.11
N LEU A 154 -10.95 4.43 9.28
CA LEU A 154 -9.63 3.85 9.23
C LEU A 154 -8.92 4.02 10.55
N GLN A 155 -9.02 5.21 11.10
CA GLN A 155 -8.41 5.46 12.39
C GLN A 155 -9.09 4.65 13.46
N GLU A 156 -10.39 4.52 13.35
CA GLU A 156 -11.12 3.72 14.31
C GLU A 156 -10.71 2.27 14.27
N ILE A 157 -10.45 1.77 13.08
CA ILE A 157 -10.01 0.40 12.96
C ILE A 157 -8.67 0.24 13.66
N ILE A 158 -7.80 1.19 13.44
CA ILE A 158 -6.50 1.16 14.08
C ILE A 158 -6.66 1.28 15.58
N ASP A 159 -7.53 2.18 16.00
CA ASP A 159 -7.75 2.37 17.41
C ASP A 159 -8.51 1.20 18.02
N ALA A 160 -9.44 0.67 17.26
CA ALA A 160 -10.25 -0.42 17.76
C ALA A 160 -9.43 -1.64 18.06
N ALA A 161 -8.44 -1.89 17.22
CA ALA A 161 -7.58 -3.04 17.46
C ALA A 161 -6.96 -2.98 18.84
N PRO A 162 -6.30 -1.87 19.20
CA PRO A 162 -5.75 -1.76 20.55
C PRO A 162 -6.84 -1.76 21.59
N THR A 163 -7.96 -1.15 21.25
CA THR A 163 -9.05 -1.08 22.19
C THR A 163 -9.56 -2.46 22.54
N LEU A 164 -9.69 -3.29 21.53
CA LEU A 164 -10.14 -4.64 21.74
C LEU A 164 -9.16 -5.39 22.60
N GLU A 165 -7.93 -5.14 22.37
CA GLU A 165 -6.91 -5.82 23.13
C GLU A 165 -6.87 -5.39 24.56
N CYS A 166 -7.21 -4.15 24.79
CA CYS A 166 -7.27 -3.67 26.15
C CYS A 166 -8.29 -4.45 26.92
N GLN A 167 -9.27 -4.94 26.25
CA GLN A 167 -10.30 -5.70 26.92
C GLN A 167 -9.89 -7.10 27.19
N GLY A 168 -8.95 -7.57 26.45
CA GLY A 168 -8.48 -8.93 26.58
C GLY A 168 -7.75 -9.20 27.85
#